data_9b24f1f0299f8a65786aadcbe0224a7f
#
_entry.id   9b24f1f0299f8a65786aadcbe0224a7f
#
_cell.length_a   1.000
_cell.length_b   1.000
_cell.length_c   1.000
_cell.angle_alpha   90.00
_cell.angle_beta   90.00
_cell.angle_gamma   90.00
#
_symmetry.space_group_name_H-M   'P 1'
#
loop_
_entity.id
_entity.type
_entity.pdbx_description
1 polymer ?
#
loop_
_entity_poly.entity_id
_entity_poly.type
_entity_poly.pdbx_seq_one_letter_code
_entity_poly.pdbx_strand_id
1 'polypeptide(L)'
;MYVWFEAVMGYYSASIHWAKNQGKPDEWKKWWENEDSEHYYFMAKDNIPFHTIIWPAMLSGCGYKLPYDVPANEYLLLDSSQFSKSRRHAIWIPDYLDRYDPELLRFYLASIMPEQKDANFTWEDYVTRINTELIGNYGNLLYRVMSFATKNFPEGLTSQNPVNLELNEKTKKAFDKVSRALEACKFKKALQAIMELSQAGNIALNDAAPWKQVKADREACETTLVQFLNFCSSLSVLMSPFLPESSQKAWDYLGKDSKIEDLGWNSALDHQDSFELKQPLPLFTKLNMEEILEKEMPPEETNELANVKPEVTFDDFKKLDIRIGTIEKVEEHPNADKLWLLDVNFGGPVKRIVTGLRGIYENDDLLGKKLSLI
;
A
#
# COMPACT_ATOMS: atom_id res chain seq x y z
N MET A 1 -28.58 4.45 17.60
CA MET A 1 -27.26 4.87 18.14
C MET A 1 -26.42 5.38 16.99
N TYR A 2 -25.64 6.44 17.18
CA TYR A 2 -24.78 6.97 16.12
C TYR A 2 -23.53 6.07 15.99
N VAL A 3 -23.39 5.39 14.86
CA VAL A 3 -22.39 4.34 14.64
C VAL A 3 -20.96 4.78 14.95
N TRP A 4 -20.60 6.02 14.59
CA TRP A 4 -19.26 6.54 14.82
C TRP A 4 -18.89 6.73 16.30
N PHE A 5 -19.88 6.86 17.17
CA PHE A 5 -19.63 6.88 18.61
C PHE A 5 -19.12 5.52 19.13
N GLU A 6 -19.63 4.43 18.56
CA GLU A 6 -19.14 3.08 18.89
C GLU A 6 -17.83 2.74 18.16
N ALA A 7 -17.72 3.14 16.88
CA ALA A 7 -16.61 2.75 16.03
C ALA A 7 -15.24 3.20 16.59
N VAL A 8 -15.14 4.40 17.15
CA VAL A 8 -13.88 4.91 17.73
C VAL A 8 -13.44 4.15 18.98
N MET A 9 -14.35 3.51 19.72
CA MET A 9 -14.00 2.64 20.85
C MET A 9 -13.31 1.34 20.40
N GLY A 10 -13.36 1.03 19.12
CA GLY A 10 -12.75 -0.16 18.54
C GLY A 10 -11.26 -0.26 18.83
N TYR A 11 -10.53 0.85 18.86
CA TYR A 11 -9.10 0.87 19.17
C TYR A 11 -8.82 0.34 20.58
N TYR A 12 -9.58 0.82 21.54
CA TYR A 12 -9.47 0.39 22.94
C TYR A 12 -9.88 -1.07 23.11
N SER A 13 -11.04 -1.45 22.56
CA SER A 13 -11.56 -2.83 22.64
C SER A 13 -10.61 -3.83 21.96
N ALA A 14 -10.03 -3.48 20.82
CA ALA A 14 -9.05 -4.30 20.10
C ALA A 14 -7.79 -4.54 20.95
N SER A 15 -7.29 -3.50 21.62
CA SER A 15 -6.13 -3.62 22.52
C SER A 15 -6.40 -4.60 23.68
N ILE A 16 -7.58 -4.52 24.29
CA ILE A 16 -8.01 -5.45 25.36
C ILE A 16 -8.14 -6.88 24.82
N HIS A 17 -8.77 -7.03 23.65
CA HIS A 17 -8.95 -8.35 23.02
C HIS A 17 -7.61 -8.98 22.66
N TRP A 18 -6.71 -8.21 22.07
CA TRP A 18 -5.33 -8.66 21.78
C TRP A 18 -4.61 -9.14 23.05
N ALA A 19 -4.63 -8.35 24.13
CA ALA A 19 -3.97 -8.70 25.37
C ALA A 19 -4.50 -10.01 25.97
N LYS A 20 -5.84 -10.21 25.93
CA LYS A 20 -6.46 -11.48 26.34
C LYS A 20 -5.98 -12.66 25.50
N ASN A 21 -5.91 -12.50 24.19
CA ASN A 21 -5.46 -13.56 23.28
C ASN A 21 -3.97 -13.93 23.45
N GLN A 22 -3.16 -12.97 23.92
CA GLN A 22 -1.76 -13.23 24.29
C GLN A 22 -1.59 -13.88 25.68
N GLY A 23 -2.68 -14.17 26.39
CA GLY A 23 -2.63 -14.69 27.76
C GLY A 23 -2.15 -13.65 28.80
N LYS A 24 -2.12 -12.38 28.44
CA LYS A 24 -1.66 -11.26 29.28
C LYS A 24 -2.77 -10.19 29.40
N PRO A 25 -3.85 -10.45 30.15
CA PRO A 25 -5.08 -9.67 30.12
C PRO A 25 -4.92 -8.19 30.48
N ASP A 26 -3.83 -7.82 31.17
CA ASP A 26 -3.54 -6.44 31.59
C ASP A 26 -2.49 -5.74 30.69
N GLU A 27 -1.97 -6.39 29.65
CA GLU A 27 -0.90 -5.86 28.79
C GLU A 27 -1.32 -4.58 28.05
N TRP A 28 -2.61 -4.43 27.70
CA TRP A 28 -3.17 -3.24 27.05
C TRP A 28 -2.97 -1.95 27.87
N LYS A 29 -2.86 -2.04 29.21
CA LYS A 29 -2.66 -0.91 30.12
C LYS A 29 -1.34 -0.19 29.87
N LYS A 30 -0.33 -0.89 29.38
CA LYS A 30 0.97 -0.30 29.03
C LYS A 30 0.86 0.81 27.99
N TRP A 31 -0.14 0.76 27.16
CA TRP A 31 -0.36 1.80 26.13
C TRP A 31 -1.42 2.81 26.53
N TRP A 32 -2.47 2.39 27.25
CA TRP A 32 -3.62 3.24 27.53
C TRP A 32 -3.55 3.97 28.87
N GLU A 33 -2.84 3.41 29.84
CA GLU A 33 -2.72 3.96 31.20
C GLU A 33 -1.29 4.49 31.49
N ASN A 34 -0.32 4.32 30.57
CA ASN A 34 1.04 4.82 30.74
C ASN A 34 1.14 6.28 30.27
N GLU A 35 1.65 7.14 31.14
CA GLU A 35 1.83 8.58 30.85
C GLU A 35 2.83 8.85 29.73
N ASP A 36 3.80 7.95 29.49
CA ASP A 36 4.82 8.09 28.44
C ASP A 36 4.34 7.59 27.06
N SER A 37 3.16 6.98 26.97
CA SER A 37 2.63 6.51 25.68
C SER A 37 2.13 7.67 24.83
N GLU A 38 2.40 7.63 23.54
CA GLU A 38 1.90 8.56 22.55
C GLU A 38 1.02 7.84 21.53
N HIS A 39 -0.20 8.33 21.36
CA HIS A 39 -1.19 7.71 20.47
C HIS A 39 -1.31 8.52 19.17
N TYR A 40 -0.90 7.91 18.07
CA TYR A 40 -1.05 8.45 16.72
C TYR A 40 -2.21 7.76 16.00
N TYR A 41 -3.11 8.54 15.42
CA TYR A 41 -4.28 8.04 14.70
C TYR A 41 -4.21 8.42 13.22
N PHE A 42 -3.80 7.46 12.37
CA PHE A 42 -3.70 7.66 10.93
C PHE A 42 -5.05 7.44 10.25
N MET A 43 -5.49 8.38 9.42
CA MET A 43 -6.79 8.32 8.76
C MET A 43 -6.88 9.17 7.51
N ALA A 44 -8.02 9.07 6.79
CA ALA A 44 -8.38 10.01 5.76
C ALA A 44 -9.13 11.22 6.35
N LYS A 45 -9.11 12.33 5.64
CA LYS A 45 -9.65 13.65 6.08
C LYS A 45 -11.10 13.63 6.55
N ASP A 46 -11.94 12.77 6.01
CA ASP A 46 -13.35 12.61 6.40
C ASP A 46 -13.55 12.06 7.81
N ASN A 47 -12.53 11.43 8.40
CA ASN A 47 -12.56 10.90 9.76
C ASN A 47 -11.99 11.86 10.82
N ILE A 48 -11.49 13.03 10.43
CA ILE A 48 -10.90 14.02 11.36
C ILE A 48 -11.86 14.35 12.52
N PRO A 49 -13.15 14.71 12.31
CA PRO A 49 -14.02 15.11 13.41
C PRO A 49 -14.21 14.01 14.48
N PHE A 50 -14.19 12.74 14.06
CA PHE A 50 -14.36 11.61 14.97
C PHE A 50 -13.15 11.42 15.89
N HIS A 51 -11.95 11.74 15.41
CA HIS A 51 -10.70 11.51 16.12
C HIS A 51 -10.13 12.76 16.79
N THR A 52 -10.61 13.95 16.43
CA THR A 52 -10.17 15.21 17.04
C THR A 52 -11.21 15.82 17.97
N ILE A 53 -12.49 15.38 17.91
CA ILE A 53 -13.58 15.90 18.76
C ILE A 53 -14.21 14.77 19.58
N ILE A 54 -14.82 13.77 18.93
CA ILE A 54 -15.61 12.73 19.61
C ILE A 54 -14.70 11.84 20.47
N TRP A 55 -13.66 11.28 19.87
CA TRP A 55 -12.76 10.37 20.58
C TRP A 55 -12.02 11.03 21.75
N PRO A 56 -11.39 12.21 21.60
CA PRO A 56 -10.82 12.93 22.74
C PRO A 56 -11.82 13.25 23.85
N ALA A 57 -13.05 13.61 23.51
CA ALA A 57 -14.09 13.87 24.51
C ALA A 57 -14.43 12.60 25.32
N MET A 58 -14.52 11.44 24.67
CA MET A 58 -14.75 10.16 25.33
C MET A 58 -13.56 9.77 26.22
N LEU A 59 -12.34 9.87 25.72
CA LEU A 59 -11.12 9.58 26.47
C LEU A 59 -11.00 10.47 27.70
N SER A 60 -11.23 11.78 27.54
CA SER A 60 -11.22 12.75 28.65
C SER A 60 -12.27 12.44 29.70
N GLY A 61 -13.49 12.07 29.27
CA GLY A 61 -14.58 11.69 30.18
C GLY A 61 -14.29 10.41 30.97
N CYS A 62 -13.45 9.53 30.46
CA CYS A 62 -13.01 8.29 31.10
C CYS A 62 -11.66 8.41 31.84
N GLY A 63 -11.00 9.56 31.80
CA GLY A 63 -9.69 9.77 32.44
C GLY A 63 -8.53 9.12 31.70
N TYR A 64 -8.69 8.78 30.41
CA TYR A 64 -7.63 8.24 29.56
C TYR A 64 -6.84 9.34 28.86
N LYS A 65 -5.64 8.97 28.40
CA LYS A 65 -4.75 9.86 27.67
C LYS A 65 -5.35 10.26 26.32
N LEU A 66 -5.20 11.53 25.96
CA LEU A 66 -5.69 12.06 24.69
C LEU A 66 -4.77 11.66 23.52
N PRO A 67 -5.25 11.71 22.26
CA PRO A 67 -4.39 11.55 21.10
C PRO A 67 -3.21 12.52 21.13
N TYR A 68 -2.02 12.02 20.80
CA TYR A 68 -0.84 12.87 20.64
C TYR A 68 -0.90 13.61 19.29
N ASP A 69 -1.18 12.85 18.22
CA ASP A 69 -1.35 13.40 16.89
C ASP A 69 -2.41 12.61 16.09
N VAL A 70 -3.00 13.28 15.10
CA VAL A 70 -3.99 12.70 14.19
C VAL A 70 -3.56 12.99 12.76
N PRO A 71 -2.55 12.27 12.24
CA PRO A 71 -2.08 12.43 10.87
C PRO A 71 -3.17 12.04 9.88
N ALA A 72 -3.73 13.03 9.20
CA ALA A 72 -4.80 12.82 8.23
C ALA A 72 -4.29 13.00 6.80
N ASN A 73 -4.67 12.07 5.93
CA ASN A 73 -4.36 12.11 4.51
C ASN A 73 -5.56 12.61 3.70
N GLU A 74 -5.27 13.28 2.60
CA GLU A 74 -6.19 13.52 1.51
C GLU A 74 -6.52 12.20 0.79
N TYR A 75 -7.30 12.23 -0.29
CA TYR A 75 -7.68 11.00 -0.99
C TYR A 75 -6.60 10.50 -1.95
N LEU A 76 -6.46 9.19 -2.02
CA LEU A 76 -5.80 8.50 -3.12
C LEU A 76 -6.86 8.17 -4.17
N LEU A 77 -6.64 8.62 -5.39
CA LEU A 77 -7.46 8.33 -6.55
C LEU A 77 -6.81 7.22 -7.39
N LEU A 78 -7.59 6.53 -8.19
CA LEU A 78 -7.14 5.61 -9.23
C LEU A 78 -7.62 6.16 -10.56
N ASP A 79 -6.69 6.43 -11.48
CA ASP A 79 -6.97 7.01 -12.80
C ASP A 79 -7.93 8.22 -12.71
N SER A 80 -7.60 9.13 -11.77
CA SER A 80 -8.35 10.36 -11.50
C SER A 80 -9.78 10.18 -10.97
N SER A 81 -10.14 8.96 -10.57
CA SER A 81 -11.45 8.64 -10.00
C SER A 81 -11.32 8.03 -8.61
N GLN A 82 -12.37 8.13 -7.80
CA GLN A 82 -12.39 7.50 -6.48
C GLN A 82 -12.48 5.98 -6.60
N PHE A 83 -11.75 5.27 -5.73
CA PHE A 83 -11.88 3.83 -5.58
C PHE A 83 -13.31 3.40 -5.32
N SER A 84 -13.79 2.37 -6.01
CA SER A 84 -15.17 1.90 -5.90
C SER A 84 -15.25 0.37 -6.03
N LYS A 85 -15.62 -0.29 -4.93
CA LYS A 85 -15.82 -1.75 -4.91
C LYS A 85 -16.97 -2.17 -5.84
N SER A 86 -18.08 -1.42 -5.82
CA SER A 86 -19.27 -1.75 -6.62
C SER A 86 -19.04 -1.61 -8.13
N ARG A 87 -18.17 -0.68 -8.55
CA ARG A 87 -17.78 -0.48 -9.94
C ARG A 87 -16.55 -1.30 -10.34
N ARG A 88 -15.99 -2.10 -9.42
CA ARG A 88 -14.71 -2.82 -9.60
C ARG A 88 -13.53 -1.92 -9.98
N HIS A 89 -13.61 -0.64 -9.67
CA HIS A 89 -12.56 0.34 -9.88
C HIS A 89 -11.66 0.38 -8.64
N ALA A 90 -10.78 -0.59 -8.52
CA ALA A 90 -9.89 -0.76 -7.37
C ALA A 90 -8.73 -1.71 -7.72
N ILE A 91 -7.59 -1.51 -7.08
CA ILE A 91 -6.50 -2.48 -7.05
C ILE A 91 -6.71 -3.35 -5.82
N TRP A 92 -6.93 -4.64 -6.04
CA TRP A 92 -7.12 -5.60 -4.96
C TRP A 92 -5.77 -6.07 -4.45
N ILE A 93 -5.50 -5.83 -3.17
CA ILE A 93 -4.18 -6.15 -2.59
C ILE A 93 -3.82 -7.63 -2.70
N PRO A 94 -4.70 -8.61 -2.44
CA PRO A 94 -4.37 -10.02 -2.66
C PRO A 94 -3.90 -10.30 -4.09
N ASP A 95 -4.65 -9.81 -5.10
CA ASP A 95 -4.32 -10.02 -6.51
C ASP A 95 -2.99 -9.33 -6.90
N TYR A 96 -2.70 -8.18 -6.29
CA TYR A 96 -1.42 -7.49 -6.46
C TYR A 96 -0.27 -8.33 -5.90
N LEU A 97 -0.41 -8.83 -4.65
CA LEU A 97 0.63 -9.60 -3.96
C LEU A 97 0.93 -10.94 -4.60
N ASP A 98 -0.04 -11.53 -5.29
CA ASP A 98 0.16 -12.76 -6.08
C ASP A 98 1.03 -12.52 -7.32
N ARG A 99 1.15 -11.27 -7.79
CA ARG A 99 1.81 -10.92 -9.07
C ARG A 99 3.07 -10.08 -8.90
N TYR A 100 3.16 -9.27 -7.86
CA TYR A 100 4.20 -8.27 -7.68
C TYR A 100 4.78 -8.26 -6.27
N ASP A 101 6.01 -7.78 -6.16
CA ASP A 101 6.68 -7.58 -4.88
C ASP A 101 5.98 -6.47 -4.07
N PRO A 102 5.59 -6.74 -2.81
CA PRO A 102 4.95 -5.76 -1.94
C PRO A 102 5.77 -4.49 -1.72
N GLU A 103 7.09 -4.57 -1.73
CA GLU A 103 7.96 -3.42 -1.49
C GLU A 103 7.91 -2.39 -2.62
N LEU A 104 7.63 -2.82 -3.86
CA LEU A 104 7.43 -1.88 -4.97
C LEU A 104 6.20 -1.00 -4.73
N LEU A 105 5.10 -1.59 -4.24
CA LEU A 105 3.89 -0.85 -3.90
C LEU A 105 4.11 0.08 -2.71
N ARG A 106 4.81 -0.40 -1.67
CA ARG A 106 5.16 0.41 -0.49
C ARG A 106 5.97 1.64 -0.89
N PHE A 107 7.01 1.47 -1.72
CA PHE A 107 7.80 2.59 -2.23
C PHE A 107 6.93 3.59 -3.01
N TYR A 108 6.13 3.08 -3.95
CA TYR A 108 5.32 3.94 -4.78
C TYR A 108 4.29 4.72 -3.98
N LEU A 109 3.52 4.05 -3.12
CA LEU A 109 2.52 4.70 -2.26
C LEU A 109 3.14 5.75 -1.34
N ALA A 110 4.30 5.47 -0.74
CA ALA A 110 5.03 6.44 0.06
C ALA A 110 5.49 7.64 -0.77
N SER A 111 5.92 7.43 -2.03
CA SER A 111 6.36 8.50 -2.93
C SER A 111 5.26 9.44 -3.39
N ILE A 112 4.01 8.95 -3.49
CA ILE A 112 2.84 9.73 -3.90
C ILE A 112 1.90 10.05 -2.75
N MET A 113 2.25 9.72 -1.50
CA MET A 113 1.37 9.81 -0.34
C MET A 113 0.60 11.14 -0.29
N PRO A 114 -0.74 11.13 -0.14
CA PRO A 114 -1.58 12.32 -0.22
C PRO A 114 -1.58 13.12 1.10
N GLU A 115 -0.40 13.59 1.54
CA GLU A 115 -0.24 14.28 2.82
C GLU A 115 -0.85 15.69 2.86
N GLN A 116 -0.98 16.38 1.71
CA GLN A 116 -1.44 17.77 1.63
C GLN A 116 -2.47 18.02 0.53
N LYS A 117 -2.56 17.13 -0.44
CA LYS A 117 -3.50 17.17 -1.57
C LYS A 117 -3.76 15.76 -2.04
N ASP A 118 -4.88 15.57 -2.73
CA ASP A 118 -5.21 14.30 -3.35
C ASP A 118 -4.06 13.83 -4.25
N ALA A 119 -3.80 12.53 -4.23
CA ALA A 119 -2.82 11.87 -5.10
C ALA A 119 -3.54 10.93 -6.05
N ASN A 120 -2.94 10.68 -7.20
CA ASN A 120 -3.49 9.82 -8.22
C ASN A 120 -2.56 8.64 -8.47
N PHE A 121 -3.05 7.43 -8.32
CA PHE A 121 -2.38 6.21 -8.75
C PHE A 121 -2.65 6.00 -10.24
N THR A 122 -1.59 5.80 -11.02
CA THR A 122 -1.69 5.24 -12.38
C THR A 122 -0.61 4.17 -12.55
N TRP A 123 -0.87 3.16 -13.36
CA TRP A 123 0.10 2.10 -13.61
C TRP A 123 1.33 2.61 -14.35
N GLU A 124 1.18 3.61 -15.21
CA GLU A 124 2.29 4.24 -15.94
C GLU A 124 3.24 5.00 -15.01
N ASP A 125 2.70 5.80 -14.08
CA ASP A 125 3.52 6.51 -13.09
C ASP A 125 4.18 5.51 -12.13
N TYR A 126 3.46 4.47 -11.72
CA TYR A 126 3.98 3.38 -10.91
C TYR A 126 5.22 2.73 -11.57
N VAL A 127 5.10 2.22 -12.79
CA VAL A 127 6.20 1.57 -13.51
C VAL A 127 7.36 2.54 -13.72
N THR A 128 7.05 3.78 -14.09
CA THR A 128 8.07 4.82 -14.36
C THR A 128 8.88 5.10 -13.10
N ARG A 129 8.25 5.36 -11.97
CA ARG A 129 8.96 5.65 -10.71
C ARG A 129 9.73 4.46 -10.17
N ILE A 130 9.14 3.26 -10.22
CA ILE A 130 9.87 2.06 -9.82
C ILE A 130 11.14 1.90 -10.64
N ASN A 131 11.05 1.99 -11.97
CA ASN A 131 12.19 1.78 -12.84
C ASN A 131 13.24 2.89 -12.75
N THR A 132 12.83 4.15 -12.64
CA THR A 132 13.74 5.29 -12.68
C THR A 132 14.27 5.69 -11.30
N GLU A 133 13.39 5.77 -10.32
CA GLU A 133 13.75 6.21 -8.98
C GLU A 133 14.27 5.04 -8.13
N LEU A 134 13.43 4.02 -7.86
CA LEU A 134 13.83 2.93 -6.99
C LEU A 134 14.98 2.10 -7.59
N ILE A 135 14.80 1.58 -8.79
CA ILE A 135 15.79 0.71 -9.45
C ILE A 135 16.96 1.52 -9.99
N GLY A 136 16.66 2.55 -10.80
CA GLY A 136 17.68 3.33 -11.52
C GLY A 136 18.56 4.19 -10.64
N ASN A 137 18.05 4.69 -9.52
CA ASN A 137 18.81 5.47 -8.56
C ASN A 137 19.29 4.60 -7.38
N TYR A 138 18.38 4.17 -6.47
CA TYR A 138 18.75 3.50 -5.22
C TYR A 138 19.33 2.09 -5.45
N GLY A 139 18.59 1.22 -6.09
CA GLY A 139 19.00 -0.18 -6.31
C GLY A 139 20.29 -0.29 -7.13
N ASN A 140 20.43 0.53 -8.17
CA ASN A 140 21.59 0.54 -9.02
C ASN A 140 22.86 1.02 -8.27
N LEU A 141 22.75 2.04 -7.42
CA LEU A 141 23.89 2.50 -6.61
C LEU A 141 24.41 1.38 -5.71
N LEU A 142 23.54 0.75 -4.92
CA LEU A 142 23.92 -0.32 -4.01
C LEU A 142 24.57 -1.48 -4.79
N TYR A 143 23.90 -1.95 -5.84
CA TYR A 143 24.39 -3.06 -6.64
C TYR A 143 25.75 -2.77 -7.31
N ARG A 144 25.95 -1.57 -7.87
CA ARG A 144 27.21 -1.16 -8.51
C ARG A 144 28.37 -1.14 -7.51
N VAL A 145 28.17 -0.54 -6.33
CA VAL A 145 29.20 -0.47 -5.29
C VAL A 145 29.56 -1.87 -4.81
N MET A 146 28.57 -2.65 -4.37
CA MET A 146 28.81 -3.97 -3.78
C MET A 146 29.37 -4.97 -4.81
N SER A 147 28.81 -5.03 -6.03
CA SER A 147 29.27 -5.96 -7.05
C SER A 147 30.69 -5.62 -7.55
N PHE A 148 31.01 -4.33 -7.66
CA PHE A 148 32.36 -3.92 -8.04
C PHE A 148 33.37 -4.23 -6.92
N ALA A 149 33.01 -4.00 -5.65
CA ALA A 149 33.83 -4.32 -4.50
C ALA A 149 34.08 -5.85 -4.40
N THR A 150 33.02 -6.67 -4.41
CA THR A 150 33.13 -8.14 -4.33
C THR A 150 33.98 -8.72 -5.48
N LYS A 151 33.83 -8.19 -6.70
CA LYS A 151 34.57 -8.67 -7.87
C LYS A 151 36.07 -8.38 -7.77
N ASN A 152 36.45 -7.21 -7.24
CA ASN A 152 37.86 -6.78 -7.25
C ASN A 152 38.58 -7.06 -5.92
N PHE A 153 37.86 -7.26 -4.85
CA PHE A 153 38.37 -7.53 -3.51
C PHE A 153 37.63 -8.72 -2.86
N PRO A 154 37.75 -9.93 -3.43
CA PRO A 154 37.03 -11.10 -2.95
C PRO A 154 37.46 -11.55 -1.54
N GLU A 155 38.68 -11.14 -1.08
CA GLU A 155 39.20 -11.44 0.26
C GLU A 155 38.69 -10.45 1.33
N GLY A 156 37.81 -9.51 0.96
CA GLY A 156 37.36 -8.41 1.81
C GLY A 156 38.10 -7.11 1.53
N LEU A 157 37.65 -6.04 2.18
CA LEU A 157 38.22 -4.70 2.07
C LEU A 157 38.49 -4.13 3.46
N THR A 158 39.60 -3.38 3.56
CA THR A 158 39.97 -2.69 4.80
C THR A 158 40.55 -1.31 4.49
N SER A 159 40.23 -0.29 5.30
CA SER A 159 40.81 1.04 5.16
C SER A 159 41.00 1.71 6.49
N GLN A 160 42.15 2.41 6.64
CA GLN A 160 42.42 3.29 7.79
C GLN A 160 41.63 4.63 7.69
N ASN A 161 41.03 4.92 6.53
CA ASN A 161 40.23 6.13 6.27
C ASN A 161 38.83 5.78 5.77
N PRO A 162 37.97 5.16 6.63
CA PRO A 162 36.68 4.61 6.21
C PRO A 162 35.62 5.67 5.90
N VAL A 163 35.91 6.94 6.22
CA VAL A 163 34.94 8.04 6.11
C VAL A 163 35.32 9.01 5.01
N ASN A 164 34.40 9.13 4.03
CA ASN A 164 34.41 10.23 3.08
C ASN A 164 33.73 11.45 3.72
N LEU A 165 34.47 12.53 4.00
CA LEU A 165 33.95 13.68 4.73
C LEU A 165 32.74 14.32 4.05
N GLU A 166 32.77 14.48 2.73
CA GLU A 166 31.67 15.09 1.99
C GLU A 166 30.39 14.21 2.00
N LEU A 167 30.53 12.90 1.74
CA LEU A 167 29.41 11.96 1.81
C LEU A 167 28.86 11.86 3.23
N ASN A 168 29.74 11.85 4.25
CA ASN A 168 29.32 11.79 5.64
C ASN A 168 28.50 13.01 6.06
N GLU A 169 28.91 14.21 5.66
CA GLU A 169 28.16 15.45 5.94
C GLU A 169 26.78 15.44 5.23
N LYS A 170 26.71 14.92 3.98
CA LYS A 170 25.44 14.75 3.28
C LYS A 170 24.55 13.71 4.00
N THR A 171 25.14 12.61 4.45
CA THR A 171 24.44 11.56 5.21
C THR A 171 23.86 12.09 6.52
N LYS A 172 24.64 12.83 7.32
CA LYS A 172 24.18 13.45 8.56
C LYS A 172 23.01 14.41 8.32
N LYS A 173 23.11 15.27 7.31
CA LYS A 173 22.02 16.19 6.96
C LYS A 173 20.76 15.44 6.50
N ALA A 174 20.92 14.38 5.73
CA ALA A 174 19.80 13.54 5.31
C ALA A 174 19.20 12.80 6.51
N PHE A 175 20.01 12.21 7.38
CA PHE A 175 19.60 11.56 8.63
C PHE A 175 18.71 12.49 9.47
N ASP A 176 19.17 13.73 9.75
CA ASP A 176 18.39 14.71 10.51
C ASP A 176 17.07 15.08 9.82
N LYS A 177 17.09 15.19 8.47
CA LYS A 177 15.90 15.53 7.68
C LYS A 177 14.90 14.39 7.68
N VAL A 178 15.37 13.14 7.52
CA VAL A 178 14.57 11.92 7.52
C VAL A 178 13.96 11.69 8.91
N SER A 179 14.77 11.74 9.98
CA SER A 179 14.31 11.55 11.36
C SER A 179 13.19 12.51 11.71
N ARG A 180 13.40 13.81 11.51
CA ARG A 180 12.38 14.83 11.77
C ARG A 180 11.13 14.66 10.91
N ALA A 181 11.27 14.17 9.67
CA ALA A 181 10.14 13.95 8.78
C ALA A 181 9.33 12.71 9.20
N LEU A 182 9.99 11.63 9.62
CA LEU A 182 9.33 10.43 10.15
C LEU A 182 8.58 10.72 11.45
N GLU A 183 9.21 11.39 12.41
CA GLU A 183 8.59 11.80 13.67
C GLU A 183 7.37 12.71 13.46
N ALA A 184 7.42 13.57 12.44
CA ALA A 184 6.30 14.44 12.05
C ALA A 184 5.29 13.75 11.11
N CYS A 185 5.37 12.43 10.91
CA CYS A 185 4.51 11.67 9.99
C CYS A 185 4.49 12.20 8.55
N LYS A 186 5.64 12.78 8.09
CA LYS A 186 5.83 13.30 6.73
C LYS A 186 6.61 12.29 5.88
N PHE A 187 6.02 11.13 5.63
CA PHE A 187 6.69 9.97 5.03
C PHE A 187 7.18 10.24 3.61
N LYS A 188 6.40 10.92 2.79
CA LYS A 188 6.81 11.36 1.44
C LYS A 188 8.07 12.22 1.48
N LYS A 189 8.14 13.16 2.42
CA LYS A 189 9.30 14.04 2.60
C LYS A 189 10.52 13.28 3.10
N ALA A 190 10.33 12.29 3.98
CA ALA A 190 11.40 11.42 4.45
C ALA A 190 11.97 10.59 3.29
N LEU A 191 11.11 9.90 2.52
CA LEU A 191 11.54 9.11 1.36
C LEU A 191 12.26 9.97 0.32
N GLN A 192 11.75 11.17 0.02
CA GLN A 192 12.41 12.11 -0.89
C GLN A 192 13.83 12.44 -0.43
N ALA A 193 14.06 12.67 0.87
CA ALA A 193 15.38 12.97 1.39
C ALA A 193 16.37 11.79 1.22
N ILE A 194 15.88 10.54 1.36
CA ILE A 194 16.68 9.34 1.13
C ILE A 194 17.04 9.22 -0.36
N MET A 195 16.09 9.48 -1.25
CA MET A 195 16.31 9.42 -2.70
C MET A 195 17.27 10.52 -3.18
N GLU A 196 17.20 11.73 -2.61
CA GLU A 196 18.16 12.82 -2.84
C GLU A 196 19.58 12.44 -2.38
N LEU A 197 19.70 11.76 -1.21
CA LEU A 197 20.96 11.23 -0.71
C LEU A 197 21.54 10.17 -1.65
N SER A 198 20.70 9.21 -2.10
CA SER A 198 21.11 8.18 -3.06
C SER A 198 21.61 8.79 -4.37
N GLN A 199 20.93 9.81 -4.89
CA GLN A 199 21.36 10.53 -6.08
C GLN A 199 22.73 11.20 -5.89
N ALA A 200 22.96 11.81 -4.74
CA ALA A 200 24.25 12.39 -4.40
C ALA A 200 25.37 11.33 -4.33
N GLY A 201 25.06 10.13 -3.83
CA GLY A 201 25.95 8.97 -3.86
C GLY A 201 26.30 8.51 -5.28
N ASN A 202 25.33 8.47 -6.17
CA ASN A 202 25.58 8.12 -7.58
C ASN A 202 26.52 9.11 -8.28
N ILE A 203 26.34 10.41 -8.04
CA ILE A 203 27.23 11.46 -8.56
C ILE A 203 28.64 11.26 -8.01
N ALA A 204 28.78 11.16 -6.69
CA ALA A 204 30.06 10.97 -6.05
C ALA A 204 30.78 9.68 -6.49
N LEU A 205 30.06 8.58 -6.72
CA LEU A 205 30.62 7.33 -7.24
C LEU A 205 31.18 7.51 -8.66
N ASN A 206 30.48 8.24 -9.51
CA ASN A 206 30.93 8.52 -10.87
C ASN A 206 32.17 9.42 -10.88
N ASP A 207 32.23 10.42 -9.98
CA ASP A 207 33.35 11.33 -9.86
C ASP A 207 34.60 10.60 -9.31
N ALA A 208 34.43 9.78 -8.28
CA ALA A 208 35.50 8.96 -7.71
C ALA A 208 36.02 7.90 -8.69
N ALA A 209 35.15 7.40 -9.56
CA ALA A 209 35.47 6.44 -10.63
C ALA A 209 36.36 5.25 -10.18
N PRO A 210 35.96 4.43 -9.19
CA PRO A 210 36.78 3.34 -8.63
C PRO A 210 37.23 2.33 -9.69
N TRP A 211 36.51 2.21 -10.81
CA TRP A 211 36.91 1.38 -11.97
C TRP A 211 38.14 1.87 -12.71
N LYS A 212 38.51 3.14 -12.49
CA LYS A 212 39.80 3.67 -12.97
C LYS A 212 40.89 3.48 -11.90
N GLN A 213 40.53 3.72 -10.63
CA GLN A 213 41.47 3.62 -9.51
C GLN A 213 42.02 2.19 -9.33
N VAL A 214 41.20 1.16 -9.49
CA VAL A 214 41.62 -0.23 -9.29
C VAL A 214 42.83 -0.66 -10.14
N LYS A 215 43.05 0.02 -11.27
CA LYS A 215 44.21 -0.22 -12.17
C LYS A 215 45.39 0.70 -11.89
N ALA A 216 45.14 1.88 -11.37
CA ALA A 216 46.15 2.90 -11.14
C ALA A 216 46.73 2.86 -9.72
N ASP A 217 45.87 2.70 -8.74
CA ASP A 217 46.18 2.69 -7.31
C ASP A 217 45.12 1.83 -6.57
N ARG A 218 45.49 0.58 -6.28
CA ARG A 218 44.57 -0.39 -5.67
C ARG A 218 44.20 -0.03 -4.24
N GLU A 219 45.14 0.55 -3.46
CA GLU A 219 44.90 0.96 -2.08
C GLU A 219 43.94 2.17 -2.01
N ALA A 220 44.13 3.16 -2.87
CA ALA A 220 43.16 4.26 -3.01
C ALA A 220 41.77 3.78 -3.44
N CYS A 221 41.69 2.79 -4.35
CA CYS A 221 40.44 2.18 -4.75
C CYS A 221 39.77 1.46 -3.58
N GLU A 222 40.49 0.69 -2.79
CA GLU A 222 39.99 -0.01 -1.61
C GLU A 222 39.42 0.97 -0.61
N THR A 223 40.17 2.04 -0.28
CA THR A 223 39.70 3.12 0.59
C THR A 223 38.40 3.76 0.07
N THR A 224 38.34 4.09 -1.22
CA THR A 224 37.14 4.64 -1.83
C THR A 224 35.96 3.68 -1.69
N LEU A 225 36.16 2.40 -1.94
CA LEU A 225 35.09 1.40 -1.82
C LEU A 225 34.61 1.22 -0.38
N VAL A 226 35.50 1.17 0.62
CA VAL A 226 35.12 1.12 2.04
C VAL A 226 34.24 2.33 2.40
N GLN A 227 34.58 3.52 1.91
CA GLN A 227 33.78 4.72 2.13
C GLN A 227 32.37 4.60 1.50
N PHE A 228 32.26 4.09 0.29
CA PHE A 228 30.97 3.86 -0.35
C PHE A 228 30.16 2.71 0.25
N LEU A 229 30.82 1.67 0.80
CA LEU A 229 30.14 0.60 1.52
C LEU A 229 29.53 1.11 2.83
N ASN A 230 30.22 2.01 3.55
CA ASN A 230 29.65 2.71 4.69
C ASN A 230 28.45 3.57 4.29
N PHE A 231 28.53 4.25 3.16
CA PHE A 231 27.41 5.01 2.61
C PHE A 231 26.22 4.13 2.24
N CYS A 232 26.46 2.95 1.64
CA CYS A 232 25.41 1.95 1.37
C CYS A 232 24.79 1.40 2.66
N SER A 233 25.59 1.19 3.72
CA SER A 233 25.10 0.85 5.06
C SER A 233 24.11 1.89 5.59
N SER A 234 24.48 3.17 5.53
CA SER A 234 23.62 4.28 5.95
C SER A 234 22.32 4.33 5.16
N LEU A 235 22.38 4.18 3.83
CA LEU A 235 21.21 4.15 2.98
C LEU A 235 20.29 2.98 3.30
N SER A 236 20.83 1.79 3.63
CA SER A 236 20.05 0.62 4.00
C SER A 236 19.26 0.85 5.29
N VAL A 237 19.89 1.44 6.31
CA VAL A 237 19.21 1.78 7.57
C VAL A 237 18.12 2.83 7.35
N LEU A 238 18.44 3.92 6.62
CA LEU A 238 17.47 4.98 6.35
C LEU A 238 16.27 4.52 5.54
N MET A 239 16.46 3.56 4.63
CA MET A 239 15.40 3.00 3.78
C MET A 239 14.55 1.94 4.50
N SER A 240 15.05 1.31 5.56
CA SER A 240 14.40 0.17 6.22
C SER A 240 12.95 0.41 6.67
N PRO A 241 12.51 1.60 7.09
CA PRO A 241 11.09 1.83 7.40
C PRO A 241 10.16 1.71 6.19
N PHE A 242 10.68 1.97 5.00
CA PHE A 242 9.92 1.90 3.74
C PHE A 242 10.02 0.52 3.09
N LEU A 243 11.23 -0.04 3.02
CA LEU A 243 11.57 -1.28 2.31
C LEU A 243 12.35 -2.22 3.27
N PRO A 244 11.70 -2.84 4.24
CA PRO A 244 12.37 -3.62 5.28
C PRO A 244 13.12 -4.84 4.73
N GLU A 245 12.54 -5.59 3.78
CA GLU A 245 13.15 -6.80 3.24
C GLU A 245 14.33 -6.49 2.31
N SER A 246 14.18 -5.51 1.42
CA SER A 246 15.27 -5.10 0.52
C SER A 246 16.42 -4.45 1.29
N SER A 247 16.11 -3.71 2.36
CA SER A 247 17.12 -3.15 3.26
C SER A 247 17.87 -4.23 4.01
N GLN A 248 17.19 -5.27 4.48
CA GLN A 248 17.84 -6.44 5.10
C GLN A 248 18.71 -7.17 4.10
N LYS A 249 18.23 -7.43 2.87
CA LYS A 249 19.05 -8.05 1.81
C LYS A 249 20.32 -7.25 1.52
N ALA A 250 20.21 -5.92 1.42
CA ALA A 250 21.38 -5.05 1.22
C ALA A 250 22.35 -5.14 2.41
N TRP A 251 21.82 -5.20 3.63
CA TRP A 251 22.60 -5.35 4.86
C TRP A 251 23.35 -6.70 4.90
N ASP A 252 22.68 -7.78 4.49
CA ASP A 252 23.28 -9.11 4.40
C ASP A 252 24.40 -9.16 3.34
N TYR A 253 24.24 -8.46 2.20
CA TYR A 253 25.29 -8.37 1.17
C TYR A 253 26.52 -7.60 1.63
N LEU A 254 26.36 -6.65 2.58
CA LEU A 254 27.48 -5.97 3.25
C LEU A 254 28.24 -6.86 4.25
N GLY A 255 27.85 -8.14 4.37
CA GLY A 255 28.49 -9.09 5.27
C GLY A 255 28.09 -8.93 6.75
N LYS A 256 26.94 -8.30 7.00
CA LYS A 256 26.45 -8.05 8.36
C LYS A 256 25.42 -9.12 8.73
N ASP A 257 25.60 -9.77 9.89
CA ASP A 257 24.74 -10.89 10.33
C ASP A 257 23.61 -10.44 11.27
N SER A 258 23.58 -9.16 11.66
CA SER A 258 22.50 -8.62 12.50
C SER A 258 21.23 -8.34 11.69
N LYS A 259 20.08 -8.41 12.35
CA LYS A 259 18.86 -7.92 11.74
C LYS A 259 18.83 -6.40 11.77
N ILE A 260 18.49 -5.79 10.64
CA ILE A 260 18.43 -4.32 10.51
C ILE A 260 17.32 -3.72 11.40
N GLU A 261 16.24 -4.47 11.64
CA GLU A 261 15.12 -4.06 12.51
C GLU A 261 15.51 -3.98 14.00
N ASP A 262 16.55 -4.71 14.43
CA ASP A 262 17.04 -4.72 15.82
C ASP A 262 18.07 -3.60 16.08
N LEU A 263 18.48 -2.87 15.04
CA LEU A 263 19.46 -1.80 15.16
C LEU A 263 18.80 -0.52 15.69
N GLY A 264 19.56 0.23 16.48
CA GLY A 264 19.19 1.60 16.80
C GLY A 264 19.23 2.50 15.57
N TRP A 265 18.33 3.47 15.46
CA TRP A 265 18.24 4.39 14.31
C TRP A 265 19.56 5.09 13.98
N ASN A 266 20.33 5.44 15.02
CA ASN A 266 21.64 6.10 14.89
C ASN A 266 22.69 5.23 14.18
N SER A 267 22.50 3.93 14.02
CA SER A 267 23.39 3.04 13.26
C SER A 267 23.54 3.45 11.79
N ALA A 268 22.62 4.29 11.28
CA ALA A 268 22.78 4.95 9.98
C ALA A 268 24.01 5.85 9.88
N LEU A 269 24.59 6.23 11.00
CA LEU A 269 25.79 7.09 11.07
C LEU A 269 27.05 6.33 11.47
N ASP A 270 26.98 5.02 11.68
CA ASP A 270 28.11 4.18 12.04
C ASP A 270 29.01 3.92 10.83
N HIS A 271 30.32 3.84 11.10
CA HIS A 271 31.32 3.53 10.09
C HIS A 271 32.12 2.30 10.50
N GLN A 272 32.45 1.47 9.52
CA GLN A 272 33.31 0.30 9.68
C GLN A 272 34.57 0.46 8.85
N ASP A 273 35.70 -0.06 9.38
CA ASP A 273 36.99 -0.02 8.73
C ASP A 273 37.16 -1.16 7.72
N SER A 274 36.34 -2.23 7.84
CA SER A 274 36.45 -3.44 7.03
C SER A 274 35.11 -4.04 6.65
N PHE A 275 35.08 -4.73 5.51
CA PHE A 275 33.90 -5.43 4.99
C PHE A 275 34.28 -6.78 4.39
N GLU A 276 33.52 -7.81 4.73
CA GLU A 276 33.54 -9.13 4.12
C GLU A 276 32.21 -9.35 3.38
N LEU A 277 32.18 -8.95 2.12
CA LEU A 277 30.95 -8.89 1.34
C LEU A 277 30.46 -10.28 0.91
N LYS A 278 29.14 -10.49 0.95
CA LYS A 278 28.49 -11.60 0.24
C LYS A 278 28.25 -11.22 -1.21
N GLN A 279 28.13 -12.23 -2.10
CA GLN A 279 27.86 -11.96 -3.53
C GLN A 279 26.50 -11.26 -3.69
N PRO A 280 26.46 -10.00 -4.15
CA PRO A 280 25.20 -9.28 -4.30
C PRO A 280 24.44 -9.73 -5.54
N LEU A 281 23.12 -9.74 -5.41
CA LEU A 281 22.17 -9.79 -6.54
C LEU A 281 21.41 -8.46 -6.62
N PRO A 282 20.86 -8.11 -7.78
CA PRO A 282 19.98 -6.96 -7.90
C PRO A 282 18.82 -7.07 -6.89
N LEU A 283 18.59 -6.00 -6.11
CA LEU A 283 17.53 -5.97 -5.09
C LEU A 283 16.14 -5.98 -5.72
N PHE A 284 16.00 -5.43 -6.91
CA PHE A 284 14.72 -5.27 -7.60
C PHE A 284 14.85 -5.70 -9.07
N THR A 285 13.74 -6.21 -9.61
CA THR A 285 13.60 -6.54 -11.03
C THR A 285 12.90 -5.41 -11.76
N LYS A 286 13.44 -5.01 -12.91
CA LYS A 286 12.85 -3.96 -13.74
C LYS A 286 11.47 -4.40 -14.24
N LEU A 287 10.50 -3.51 -14.12
CA LEU A 287 9.13 -3.73 -14.59
C LEU A 287 9.03 -3.46 -16.10
N ASN A 288 8.29 -4.33 -16.79
CA ASN A 288 7.94 -4.12 -18.19
C ASN A 288 6.60 -3.37 -18.27
N MET A 289 6.61 -2.18 -18.85
CA MET A 289 5.43 -1.32 -18.97
C MET A 289 4.31 -2.00 -19.76
N GLU A 290 4.63 -2.60 -20.90
CA GLU A 290 3.63 -3.22 -21.78
C GLU A 290 2.93 -4.40 -21.09
N GLU A 291 3.72 -5.27 -20.44
CA GLU A 291 3.18 -6.44 -19.72
C GLU A 291 2.28 -6.04 -18.54
N ILE A 292 2.61 -4.94 -17.83
CA ILE A 292 1.82 -4.47 -16.70
C ILE A 292 0.52 -3.84 -17.21
N LEU A 293 0.59 -2.97 -18.21
CA LEU A 293 -0.62 -2.36 -18.77
C LEU A 293 -1.57 -3.40 -19.37
N GLU A 294 -1.04 -4.40 -20.07
CA GLU A 294 -1.86 -5.50 -20.59
C GLU A 294 -2.59 -6.29 -19.50
N LYS A 295 -1.94 -6.48 -18.33
CA LYS A 295 -2.53 -7.23 -17.22
C LYS A 295 -3.49 -6.41 -16.38
N GLU A 296 -3.15 -5.14 -16.12
CA GLU A 296 -3.86 -4.30 -15.14
C GLU A 296 -4.87 -3.35 -15.78
N MET A 297 -4.70 -3.05 -17.04
CA MET A 297 -5.60 -2.27 -17.87
C MET A 297 -5.94 -3.07 -19.14
N PRO A 298 -6.52 -4.27 -19.01
CA PRO A 298 -6.94 -5.00 -20.20
C PRO A 298 -7.86 -4.08 -21.02
N PRO A 299 -7.76 -4.09 -22.35
CA PRO A 299 -8.70 -3.35 -23.17
C PRO A 299 -10.10 -3.72 -22.69
N GLU A 300 -10.93 -2.69 -22.49
CA GLU A 300 -12.33 -2.91 -22.09
C GLU A 300 -12.83 -4.05 -23.00
N GLU A 301 -13.21 -5.18 -22.39
CA GLU A 301 -13.99 -6.17 -23.13
C GLU A 301 -15.12 -5.35 -23.72
N THR A 302 -15.10 -5.19 -25.02
CA THR A 302 -16.22 -4.61 -25.73
C THR A 302 -17.39 -5.51 -25.37
N ASN A 303 -18.07 -5.10 -24.31
CA ASN A 303 -19.24 -5.80 -23.82
C ASN A 303 -20.18 -5.78 -25.02
N GLU A 304 -20.25 -6.87 -25.75
CA GLU A 304 -21.26 -7.11 -26.78
C GLU A 304 -22.67 -7.17 -26.13
N LEU A 305 -22.91 -6.34 -25.14
CA LEU A 305 -24.23 -5.82 -24.84
C LEU A 305 -24.55 -4.76 -25.90
N ALA A 306 -24.42 -5.17 -27.17
CA ALA A 306 -24.77 -4.37 -28.34
C ALA A 306 -26.26 -4.01 -28.40
N ASN A 307 -26.98 -4.05 -27.27
CA ASN A 307 -28.36 -3.65 -27.12
C ASN A 307 -28.65 -3.06 -25.73
N VAL A 308 -27.72 -2.29 -25.16
CA VAL A 308 -28.08 -1.47 -23.99
C VAL A 308 -29.08 -0.43 -24.48
N LYS A 309 -30.31 -0.53 -24.00
CA LYS A 309 -31.34 0.48 -24.25
C LYS A 309 -30.84 1.83 -23.69
N PRO A 310 -31.26 2.95 -24.30
CA PRO A 310 -30.91 4.27 -23.79
C PRO A 310 -31.21 4.39 -22.30
N GLU A 311 -30.36 5.14 -21.57
CA GLU A 311 -30.61 5.43 -20.16
C GLU A 311 -31.98 6.06 -19.99
N VAL A 312 -32.76 5.59 -19.02
CA VAL A 312 -34.05 6.18 -18.66
C VAL A 312 -33.85 7.23 -17.56
N THR A 313 -34.55 8.34 -17.64
CA THR A 313 -34.52 9.36 -16.60
C THR A 313 -35.25 8.87 -15.33
N PHE A 314 -34.94 9.49 -14.19
CA PHE A 314 -35.67 9.18 -12.95
C PHE A 314 -37.17 9.47 -13.08
N ASP A 315 -37.57 10.46 -13.89
CA ASP A 315 -38.97 10.78 -14.17
C ASP A 315 -39.63 9.69 -15.03
N ASP A 316 -38.89 9.00 -15.90
CA ASP A 316 -39.40 7.84 -16.61
C ASP A 316 -39.55 6.64 -15.66
N PHE A 317 -38.60 6.44 -14.75
CA PHE A 317 -38.71 5.41 -13.73
C PHE A 317 -39.92 5.59 -12.81
N LYS A 318 -40.25 6.83 -12.43
CA LYS A 318 -41.45 7.17 -11.63
C LYS A 318 -42.78 6.78 -12.30
N LYS A 319 -42.81 6.64 -13.61
CA LYS A 319 -44.01 6.21 -14.34
C LYS A 319 -44.28 4.74 -14.20
N LEU A 320 -43.33 3.94 -13.72
CA LEU A 320 -43.49 2.50 -13.53
C LEU A 320 -44.21 2.23 -12.20
N ASP A 321 -45.25 1.45 -12.25
CA ASP A 321 -45.98 0.94 -11.07
C ASP A 321 -45.47 -0.47 -10.75
N ILE A 322 -44.42 -0.55 -9.93
CA ILE A 322 -43.79 -1.83 -9.56
C ILE A 322 -44.46 -2.38 -8.32
N ARG A 323 -45.13 -3.54 -8.45
CA ARG A 323 -45.83 -4.19 -7.35
C ARG A 323 -45.32 -5.61 -7.10
N ILE A 324 -45.37 -6.02 -5.85
CA ILE A 324 -45.08 -7.39 -5.42
C ILE A 324 -46.41 -8.09 -5.22
N GLY A 325 -46.63 -9.21 -5.91
CA GLY A 325 -47.81 -10.07 -5.77
C GLY A 325 -47.45 -11.49 -5.38
N THR A 326 -48.42 -12.20 -4.84
CA THR A 326 -48.30 -13.64 -4.50
C THR A 326 -49.02 -14.46 -5.56
N ILE A 327 -48.37 -15.49 -6.06
CA ILE A 327 -48.98 -16.44 -7.04
C ILE A 327 -49.96 -17.32 -6.29
N GLU A 328 -51.25 -17.23 -6.62
CA GLU A 328 -52.31 -18.02 -6.00
C GLU A 328 -52.68 -19.24 -6.84
N LYS A 329 -52.42 -19.19 -8.16
CA LYS A 329 -52.72 -20.29 -9.08
C LYS A 329 -51.72 -20.33 -10.23
N VAL A 330 -51.36 -21.52 -10.65
CA VAL A 330 -50.50 -21.79 -11.82
C VAL A 330 -51.24 -22.77 -12.71
N GLU A 331 -51.43 -22.43 -13.99
CA GLU A 331 -52.07 -23.28 -14.99
C GLU A 331 -51.24 -23.35 -16.27
N GLU A 332 -51.31 -24.43 -16.99
CA GLU A 332 -50.69 -24.54 -18.31
C GLU A 332 -51.42 -23.64 -19.33
N HIS A 333 -50.64 -23.01 -20.21
CA HIS A 333 -51.24 -22.26 -21.30
C HIS A 333 -51.82 -23.20 -22.35
N PRO A 334 -53.11 -23.06 -22.76
CA PRO A 334 -53.81 -24.06 -23.59
C PRO A 334 -53.22 -24.23 -25.01
N ASN A 335 -52.46 -23.25 -25.49
CA ASN A 335 -51.92 -23.24 -26.85
C ASN A 335 -50.42 -23.00 -26.92
N ALA A 336 -49.66 -23.17 -25.79
CA ALA A 336 -48.23 -22.94 -25.78
C ALA A 336 -47.51 -23.73 -24.69
N ASP A 337 -46.66 -24.66 -25.10
CA ASP A 337 -45.99 -25.63 -24.23
C ASP A 337 -44.89 -25.00 -23.31
N LYS A 338 -44.50 -23.75 -23.55
CA LYS A 338 -43.45 -23.06 -22.80
C LYS A 338 -43.98 -21.98 -21.89
N LEU A 339 -45.29 -21.84 -21.74
CA LEU A 339 -45.91 -20.76 -20.98
C LEU A 339 -46.72 -21.26 -19.80
N TRP A 340 -46.62 -20.53 -18.66
CA TRP A 340 -47.53 -20.64 -17.54
C TRP A 340 -48.53 -19.50 -17.55
N LEU A 341 -49.78 -19.77 -17.12
CA LEU A 341 -50.77 -18.80 -16.71
C LEU A 341 -50.74 -18.70 -15.20
N LEU A 342 -50.39 -17.51 -14.68
CA LEU A 342 -50.31 -17.26 -13.24
C LEU A 342 -51.43 -16.31 -12.82
N ASP A 343 -52.22 -16.70 -11.81
CA ASP A 343 -53.11 -15.81 -11.13
C ASP A 343 -52.42 -15.21 -9.91
N VAL A 344 -52.19 -13.90 -9.94
CA VAL A 344 -51.37 -13.20 -8.96
C VAL A 344 -52.18 -12.15 -8.19
N ASN A 345 -52.09 -12.23 -6.88
CA ASN A 345 -52.76 -11.31 -5.96
C ASN A 345 -51.76 -10.23 -5.49
N PHE A 346 -52.10 -8.97 -5.80
CA PHE A 346 -51.31 -7.78 -5.43
C PHE A 346 -51.91 -6.99 -4.24
N GLY A 347 -52.77 -7.62 -3.45
CA GLY A 347 -53.51 -6.96 -2.38
C GLY A 347 -54.83 -6.31 -2.87
N GLY A 348 -55.33 -6.72 -4.02
CA GLY A 348 -56.56 -6.28 -4.66
C GLY A 348 -57.13 -7.36 -5.61
N PRO A 349 -57.76 -6.99 -6.71
CA PRO A 349 -58.23 -7.98 -7.71
C PRO A 349 -57.06 -8.82 -8.22
N VAL A 350 -57.26 -10.12 -8.26
CA VAL A 350 -56.31 -11.08 -8.82
C VAL A 350 -56.15 -10.81 -10.32
N LYS A 351 -54.89 -10.69 -10.77
CA LYS A 351 -54.55 -10.48 -12.19
C LYS A 351 -53.99 -11.76 -12.78
N ARG A 352 -54.48 -12.11 -13.96
CA ARG A 352 -53.92 -13.21 -14.75
C ARG A 352 -52.81 -12.70 -15.64
N ILE A 353 -51.62 -13.33 -15.53
CA ILE A 353 -50.44 -13.01 -16.34
C ILE A 353 -49.95 -14.28 -17.06
N VAL A 354 -49.30 -14.08 -18.19
CA VAL A 354 -48.68 -15.14 -18.99
C VAL A 354 -47.15 -14.97 -18.86
N THR A 355 -46.45 -16.07 -18.56
CA THR A 355 -44.99 -16.02 -18.39
C THR A 355 -44.28 -17.22 -19.04
N GLY A 356 -43.10 -17.02 -19.60
CA GLY A 356 -42.24 -18.01 -20.22
C GLY A 356 -41.39 -18.83 -19.22
N LEU A 357 -41.85 -19.01 -18.00
CA LEU A 357 -41.12 -19.73 -16.95
C LEU A 357 -41.29 -21.26 -16.99
N ARG A 358 -42.18 -21.80 -17.88
CA ARG A 358 -42.37 -23.23 -18.05
C ARG A 358 -41.12 -23.88 -18.67
N GLY A 359 -40.62 -24.93 -18.03
CA GLY A 359 -39.35 -25.57 -18.37
C GLY A 359 -38.12 -25.03 -17.62
N ILE A 360 -38.33 -23.95 -16.81
CA ILE A 360 -37.36 -23.46 -15.85
C ILE A 360 -37.83 -23.73 -14.42
N TYR A 361 -39.15 -23.59 -14.16
CA TYR A 361 -39.82 -23.86 -12.89
C TYR A 361 -41.04 -24.74 -13.10
N GLU A 362 -41.24 -25.69 -12.19
CA GLU A 362 -42.44 -26.51 -12.13
C GLU A 362 -43.56 -25.76 -11.39
N ASN A 363 -44.81 -26.26 -11.51
CA ASN A 363 -45.99 -25.67 -10.90
C ASN A 363 -45.80 -25.42 -9.39
N ASP A 364 -45.30 -26.45 -8.68
CA ASP A 364 -45.09 -26.42 -7.22
C ASP A 364 -43.99 -25.43 -6.78
N ASP A 365 -43.07 -25.12 -7.68
CA ASP A 365 -42.02 -24.13 -7.42
C ASP A 365 -42.55 -22.71 -7.46
N LEU A 366 -43.61 -22.46 -8.19
CA LEU A 366 -44.18 -21.13 -8.42
C LEU A 366 -45.33 -20.80 -7.47
N LEU A 367 -46.14 -21.79 -7.10
CA LEU A 367 -47.30 -21.59 -6.26
C LEU A 367 -46.92 -21.01 -4.89
N GLY A 368 -47.61 -19.96 -4.45
CA GLY A 368 -47.32 -19.26 -3.19
C GLY A 368 -46.08 -18.39 -3.18
N LYS A 369 -45.28 -18.35 -4.24
CA LYS A 369 -44.11 -17.47 -4.36
C LYS A 369 -44.54 -16.03 -4.63
N LYS A 370 -43.66 -15.09 -4.21
CA LYS A 370 -43.82 -13.67 -4.52
C LYS A 370 -43.04 -13.33 -5.78
N LEU A 371 -43.67 -12.53 -6.64
CA LEU A 371 -43.02 -11.99 -7.84
C LEU A 371 -43.22 -10.46 -7.90
N SER A 372 -42.31 -9.78 -8.57
CA SER A 372 -42.48 -8.37 -8.91
C SER A 372 -43.01 -8.25 -10.33
N LEU A 373 -43.95 -7.32 -10.52
CA LEU A 373 -44.52 -6.93 -11.82
C LEU A 373 -44.34 -5.43 -11.99
N ILE A 374 -44.13 -5.04 -13.24
CA ILE A 374 -44.05 -3.63 -13.67
C ILE A 374 -45.32 -3.28 -14.44
#